data_d65035176f8bb5fb4196f0024f27c221
#
_entry.id   d65035176f8bb5fb4196f0024f27c221
#
_cell.length_a   1.000
_cell.length_b   1.000
_cell.length_c   1.000
_cell.angle_alpha   90.00
_cell.angle_beta   90.00
_cell.angle_gamma   90.00
#
_symmetry.space_group_name_H-M   'P 1'
#
loop_
_entity.id
_entity.type
_entity.pdbx_description
1 polymer ?
#
loop_
_entity_poly.entity_id
_entity_poly.type
_entity_poly.pdbx_seq_one_letter_code
_entity_poly.pdbx_strand_id
1 'polypeptide(L)'
;FIAGTGTVGTIMGVQQGFQEYDTRVKIIAVEPSESPVMSGGEKGLHGIQGIGDGSKFLVDLNKVDEVITISTEEAKKRSLKLCREMGLLVGISAGANVLAAERWIEKNNPKGIVFTSLCDRGERYFSCF
;
A
#
# COMPACT_ATOMS: atom_id res chain seq x y z
N PHE A 1 10.28 -1.28 -2.55
CA PHE A 1 9.04 -2.04 -2.43
C PHE A 1 7.98 -1.23 -1.69
N ILE A 2 6.79 -1.15 -2.25
CA ILE A 2 5.68 -0.35 -1.72
C ILE A 2 4.48 -1.26 -1.52
N ALA A 3 3.91 -1.31 -0.32
CA ALA A 3 2.74 -2.12 -0.04
C ALA A 3 1.90 -1.60 1.12
N GLY A 4 0.59 -1.86 1.05
CA GLY A 4 -0.35 -1.66 2.14
C GLY A 4 -0.05 -2.57 3.33
N THR A 5 -0.32 -2.06 4.51
CA THR A 5 -0.09 -2.76 5.77
C THR A 5 -1.40 -3.16 6.43
N GLY A 6 -1.69 -4.45 6.44
CA GLY A 6 -2.75 -5.06 7.24
C GLY A 6 -2.13 -5.77 8.43
N THR A 7 -2.07 -7.12 8.37
CA THR A 7 -1.39 -7.95 9.37
C THR A 7 0.15 -7.89 9.28
N VAL A 8 0.67 -7.08 8.36
CA VAL A 8 2.09 -6.79 8.06
C VAL A 8 2.97 -7.96 7.65
N GLY A 9 2.41 -9.14 7.46
CA GLY A 9 3.16 -10.30 7.00
C GLY A 9 3.90 -10.05 5.69
N THR A 10 3.25 -9.41 4.73
CA THR A 10 3.84 -9.11 3.42
C THR A 10 5.02 -8.13 3.54
N ILE A 11 4.79 -6.95 4.13
CA ILE A 11 5.81 -5.90 4.13
C ILE A 11 7.01 -6.26 5.01
N MET A 12 6.78 -6.85 6.19
CA MET A 12 7.87 -7.28 7.07
C MET A 12 8.59 -8.51 6.53
N GLY A 13 7.87 -9.44 5.91
CA GLY A 13 8.48 -10.61 5.28
C GLY A 13 9.36 -10.24 4.10
N VAL A 14 8.92 -9.32 3.24
CA VAL A 14 9.72 -8.80 2.12
C VAL A 14 10.96 -8.06 2.64
N GLN A 15 10.79 -7.21 3.64
CA GLN A 15 11.91 -6.49 4.25
C GLN A 15 12.95 -7.47 4.82
N GLN A 16 12.51 -8.48 5.56
CA GLN A 16 13.40 -9.51 6.10
C GLN A 16 14.12 -10.27 4.99
N GLY A 17 13.40 -10.66 3.93
CA GLY A 17 14.02 -11.35 2.80
C GLY A 17 15.12 -10.54 2.13
N PHE A 18 14.90 -9.25 1.89
CA PHE A 18 15.94 -8.37 1.34
C PHE A 18 17.12 -8.21 2.30
N GLN A 19 16.88 -8.12 3.59
CA GLN A 19 17.94 -8.07 4.60
C GLN A 19 18.80 -9.33 4.62
N GLU A 20 18.19 -10.52 4.53
CA GLU A 20 18.88 -11.80 4.49
C GLU A 20 19.77 -11.95 3.23
N TYR A 21 19.36 -11.37 2.10
CA TYR A 21 20.16 -11.37 0.88
C TYR A 21 21.10 -10.16 0.76
N ASP A 22 21.30 -9.41 1.84
CA ASP A 22 22.13 -8.20 1.88
C ASP A 22 21.82 -7.20 0.75
N THR A 23 20.53 -7.11 0.41
CA THR A 23 20.05 -6.24 -0.67
C THR A 23 19.37 -5.01 -0.06
N ARG A 24 19.88 -3.84 -0.40
CA ARG A 24 19.28 -2.56 0.02
C ARG A 24 18.09 -2.21 -0.85
N VAL A 25 16.89 -2.38 -0.31
CA VAL A 25 15.64 -1.96 -0.93
C VAL A 25 14.90 -1.04 0.02
N LYS A 26 14.44 0.09 -0.49
CA LYS A 26 13.56 0.97 0.29
C LYS A 26 12.21 0.30 0.51
N ILE A 27 11.73 0.31 1.75
CA ILE A 27 10.46 -0.26 2.17
C ILE A 27 9.50 0.86 2.50
N ILE A 28 8.45 0.98 1.72
CA ILE A 28 7.44 2.04 1.84
C ILE A 28 6.11 1.41 2.24
N ALA A 29 5.60 1.78 3.39
CA ALA A 29 4.31 1.32 3.89
C ALA A 29 3.18 2.23 3.40
N VAL A 30 2.02 1.65 3.11
CA VAL A 30 0.82 2.39 2.73
C VAL A 30 -0.27 2.15 3.75
N GLU A 31 -0.91 3.22 4.21
CA GLU A 31 -2.06 3.16 5.11
C GLU A 31 -3.19 4.09 4.66
N PRO A 32 -4.44 3.84 5.10
CA PRO A 32 -5.54 4.75 4.80
C PRO A 32 -5.35 6.12 5.45
N SER A 33 -5.61 7.20 4.72
CA SER A 33 -5.55 8.55 5.30
C SER A 33 -6.62 8.78 6.37
N GLU A 34 -7.70 8.00 6.35
CA GLU A 34 -8.76 8.01 7.36
C GLU A 34 -8.37 7.28 8.66
N SER A 35 -7.29 6.48 8.62
CA SER A 35 -6.77 5.74 9.77
C SER A 35 -5.24 5.71 9.76
N PRO A 36 -4.57 6.89 9.86
CA PRO A 36 -3.14 7.02 9.63
C PRO A 36 -2.32 6.73 10.90
N VAL A 37 -2.51 5.56 11.50
CA VAL A 37 -1.91 5.20 12.80
C VAL A 37 -0.39 5.08 12.76
N MET A 38 0.19 4.64 11.65
CA MET A 38 1.66 4.58 11.49
C MET A 38 2.26 5.97 11.33
N SER A 39 1.50 6.93 10.81
CA SER A 39 1.90 8.34 10.67
C SER A 39 1.64 9.16 11.94
N GLY A 40 1.21 8.53 13.02
CA GLY A 40 0.94 9.20 14.31
C GLY A 40 -0.47 9.74 14.48
N GLY A 41 -1.39 9.42 13.57
CA GLY A 41 -2.80 9.81 13.64
C GLY A 41 -3.67 8.82 14.40
N GLU A 42 -4.95 9.12 14.47
CA GLU A 42 -5.96 8.32 15.15
C GLU A 42 -6.49 7.21 14.24
N LYS A 43 -6.85 6.07 14.86
CA LYS A 43 -7.58 5.01 14.16
C LYS A 43 -8.96 5.52 13.72
N GLY A 44 -9.32 5.26 12.46
CA GLY A 44 -10.59 5.65 11.87
C GLY A 44 -11.19 4.59 10.97
N LEU A 45 -12.43 4.82 10.55
CA LEU A 45 -13.11 3.97 9.57
C LEU A 45 -12.65 4.31 8.16
N HIS A 46 -12.37 3.28 7.37
CA HIS A 46 -11.98 3.41 5.97
C HIS A 46 -12.55 2.26 5.15
N GLY A 47 -12.50 2.37 3.83
CA GLY A 47 -13.02 1.38 2.89
C GLY A 47 -11.95 0.68 2.05
N ILE A 48 -10.69 0.70 2.48
CA ILE A 48 -9.60 -0.04 1.82
C ILE A 48 -9.43 -1.38 2.53
N GLN A 49 -10.21 -2.38 2.11
CA GLN A 49 -10.19 -3.70 2.73
C GLN A 49 -8.81 -4.35 2.59
N GLY A 50 -8.39 -5.07 3.62
CA GLY A 50 -7.13 -5.81 3.68
C GLY A 50 -5.94 -5.03 4.19
N ILE A 51 -6.05 -3.72 4.37
CA ILE A 51 -5.02 -2.88 5.00
C ILE A 51 -5.64 -1.99 6.08
N GLY A 52 -4.78 -1.37 6.90
CA GLY A 52 -5.23 -0.36 7.85
C GLY A 52 -6.14 -0.90 8.94
N ASP A 53 -5.82 -2.06 9.52
CA ASP A 53 -6.59 -2.64 10.64
C ASP A 53 -6.52 -1.81 11.93
N GLY A 54 -5.73 -0.74 11.93
CA GLY A 54 -5.53 0.14 13.07
C GLY A 54 -4.51 -0.35 14.08
N SER A 55 -3.80 -1.44 13.76
CA SER A 55 -2.73 -1.99 14.59
C SER A 55 -1.36 -1.54 14.06
N LYS A 56 -0.67 -0.70 14.83
CA LYS A 56 0.72 -0.32 14.53
C LYS A 56 1.76 -1.23 15.18
N PHE A 57 1.32 -2.14 16.06
CA PHE A 57 2.23 -2.96 16.88
C PHE A 57 2.98 -4.01 16.09
N LEU A 58 2.43 -4.45 14.97
CA LEU A 58 3.02 -5.49 14.15
C LEU A 58 4.04 -4.94 13.15
N VAL A 59 4.02 -3.63 12.89
CA VAL A 59 5.00 -2.98 12.02
C VAL A 59 6.18 -2.50 12.84
N ASP A 60 7.37 -2.97 12.49
CA ASP A 60 8.60 -2.36 13.00
C ASP A 60 8.91 -1.11 12.16
N LEU A 61 8.49 0.04 12.66
CA LEU A 61 8.68 1.33 11.97
C LEU A 61 10.14 1.69 11.74
N ASN A 62 11.08 1.09 12.50
CA ASN A 62 12.51 1.29 12.28
C ASN A 62 13.01 0.62 10.99
N LYS A 63 12.25 -0.33 10.47
CA LYS A 63 12.55 -1.08 9.23
C LYS A 63 11.78 -0.56 8.01
N VAL A 64 10.97 0.47 8.19
CA VAL A 64 10.19 1.13 7.13
C VAL A 64 10.80 2.50 6.86
N ASP A 65 11.11 2.78 5.60
CA ASP A 65 11.76 4.03 5.22
C ASP A 65 10.78 5.21 5.14
N GLU A 66 9.56 4.93 4.72
CA GLU A 66 8.52 5.97 4.55
C GLU A 66 7.12 5.35 4.72
N VAL A 67 6.17 6.15 5.18
CA VAL A 67 4.74 5.81 5.22
C VAL A 67 3.99 6.79 4.32
N ILE A 68 3.18 6.26 3.40
CA ILE A 68 2.33 7.04 2.50
C ILE A 68 0.87 6.80 2.85
N THR A 69 0.10 7.86 3.00
CA THR A 69 -1.34 7.78 3.23
C THR A 69 -2.11 7.93 1.93
N ILE A 70 -3.12 7.08 1.71
CA ILE A 70 -4.04 7.11 0.57
C ILE A 70 -5.46 7.06 1.11
N SER A 71 -6.34 7.93 0.63
CA SER A 71 -7.74 7.89 1.02
C SER A 71 -8.50 6.75 0.35
N THR A 72 -9.58 6.30 0.98
CA THR A 72 -10.47 5.28 0.42
C THR A 72 -10.96 5.66 -0.97
N GLU A 73 -11.35 6.92 -1.16
CA GLU A 73 -11.88 7.40 -2.44
C GLU A 73 -10.82 7.41 -3.53
N GLU A 74 -9.62 7.88 -3.24
CA GLU A 74 -8.50 7.85 -4.18
C GLU A 74 -8.12 6.42 -4.57
N ALA A 75 -8.10 5.50 -3.62
CA ALA A 75 -7.83 4.08 -3.86
C ALA A 75 -8.87 3.45 -4.80
N LYS A 76 -10.17 3.67 -4.55
CA LYS A 76 -11.26 3.22 -5.41
C LYS A 76 -11.15 3.78 -6.82
N LYS A 77 -10.95 5.08 -6.94
CA LYS A 77 -10.81 5.77 -8.22
C LYS A 77 -9.63 5.23 -9.02
N ARG A 78 -8.50 4.98 -8.36
CA ARG A 78 -7.31 4.43 -9.02
C ARG A 78 -7.52 2.98 -9.46
N SER A 79 -8.16 2.15 -8.64
CA SER A 79 -8.52 0.78 -9.00
C SER A 79 -9.42 0.73 -10.25
N LEU A 80 -10.48 1.55 -10.28
CA LEU A 80 -11.36 1.65 -11.45
C LEU A 80 -10.62 2.16 -12.70
N LYS A 81 -9.69 3.08 -12.53
CA LYS A 81 -8.86 3.59 -13.63
C LYS A 81 -7.95 2.51 -14.20
N LEU A 82 -7.34 1.66 -13.36
CA LEU A 82 -6.56 0.50 -13.80
C LEU A 82 -7.40 -0.46 -14.64
N CYS A 83 -8.65 -0.71 -14.23
CA CYS A 83 -9.57 -1.55 -15.00
C CYS A 83 -9.87 -0.95 -16.38
N ARG A 84 -10.19 0.33 -16.44
CA ARG A 84 -10.60 1.00 -17.69
C ARG A 84 -9.45 1.18 -18.69
N GLU A 85 -8.27 1.53 -18.20
CA GLU A 85 -7.12 1.88 -19.05
C GLU A 85 -6.23 0.70 -19.37
N MET A 86 -6.12 -0.26 -18.47
CA MET A 86 -5.18 -1.36 -18.58
C MET A 86 -5.82 -2.75 -18.57
N GLY A 87 -7.15 -2.83 -18.39
CA GLY A 87 -7.85 -4.11 -18.27
C GLY A 87 -7.55 -4.86 -16.98
N LEU A 88 -6.99 -4.19 -15.97
CA LEU A 88 -6.62 -4.80 -14.69
C LEU A 88 -7.75 -4.61 -13.67
N LEU A 89 -8.62 -5.61 -13.56
CA LEU A 89 -9.69 -5.63 -12.56
C LEU A 89 -9.11 -6.07 -11.21
N VAL A 90 -8.65 -5.10 -10.43
CA VAL A 90 -7.97 -5.31 -9.14
C VAL A 90 -8.78 -4.72 -7.98
N GLY A 91 -8.47 -5.16 -6.76
CA GLY A 91 -9.10 -4.69 -5.54
C GLY A 91 -8.71 -3.25 -5.17
N ILE A 92 -9.41 -2.73 -4.16
CA ILE A 92 -9.24 -1.33 -3.71
C ILE A 92 -7.83 -1.11 -3.13
N SER A 93 -7.31 -2.08 -2.37
CA SER A 93 -5.95 -2.01 -1.82
C SER A 93 -4.87 -2.00 -2.91
N ALA A 94 -5.10 -2.69 -4.02
CA ALA A 94 -4.22 -2.62 -5.19
C ALA A 94 -4.21 -1.19 -5.80
N GLY A 95 -5.38 -0.55 -5.86
CA GLY A 95 -5.49 0.86 -6.26
C GLY A 95 -4.67 1.79 -5.35
N ALA A 96 -4.75 1.57 -4.04
CA ALA A 96 -3.94 2.31 -3.06
C ALA A 96 -2.45 2.10 -3.27
N ASN A 97 -2.02 0.85 -3.44
CA ASN A 97 -0.62 0.49 -3.66
C ASN A 97 -0.05 1.15 -4.93
N VAL A 98 -0.77 1.07 -6.03
CA VAL A 98 -0.32 1.68 -7.31
C VAL A 98 -0.25 3.20 -7.19
N LEU A 99 -1.26 3.83 -6.59
CA LEU A 99 -1.26 5.29 -6.43
C LEU A 99 -0.10 5.75 -5.52
N ALA A 100 0.17 5.02 -4.45
CA ALA A 100 1.31 5.30 -3.57
C ALA A 100 2.64 5.15 -4.33
N ALA A 101 2.78 4.11 -5.14
CA ALA A 101 3.97 3.90 -5.97
C ALA A 101 4.16 5.04 -6.98
N GLU A 102 3.10 5.47 -7.65
CA GLU A 102 3.13 6.61 -8.59
C GLU A 102 3.59 7.91 -7.89
N ARG A 103 3.01 8.23 -6.74
CA ARG A 103 3.39 9.41 -5.94
C ARG A 103 4.85 9.34 -5.48
N TRP A 104 5.30 8.18 -5.07
CA TRP A 104 6.67 7.98 -4.64
C TRP A 104 7.66 8.15 -5.79
N ILE A 105 7.35 7.60 -6.97
CA ILE A 105 8.15 7.75 -8.19
C ILE A 105 8.23 9.23 -8.60
N GLU A 106 7.11 9.93 -8.60
CA GLU A 106 7.05 11.34 -8.97
C GLU A 106 7.90 12.21 -8.04
N LYS A 107 7.85 11.94 -6.74
CA LYS A 107 8.61 12.67 -5.72
C LYS A 107 10.12 12.38 -5.76
N ASN A 108 10.51 11.12 -5.98
CA ASN A 108 11.88 10.64 -5.79
C ASN A 108 12.65 10.41 -7.09
N ASN A 109 11.97 10.33 -8.23
CA ASN A 109 12.58 10.06 -9.54
C ASN A 109 13.62 8.92 -9.49
N PRO A 110 13.25 7.71 -9.04
CA PRO A 110 14.19 6.61 -8.81
C PRO A 110 14.78 6.12 -10.14
N LYS A 111 16.02 5.63 -10.10
CA LYS A 111 16.67 4.99 -11.26
C LYS A 111 16.45 3.48 -11.29
N GLY A 112 16.07 2.89 -10.17
CA GLY A 112 15.84 1.46 -10.02
C GLY A 112 14.39 1.04 -10.26
N ILE A 113 14.13 -0.23 -10.01
CA ILE A 113 12.78 -0.81 -10.13
C ILE A 113 11.96 -0.44 -8.90
N VAL A 114 10.74 0.04 -9.14
CA VAL A 114 9.72 0.22 -8.11
C VAL A 114 8.74 -0.94 -8.22
N PHE A 115 8.60 -1.69 -7.15
CA PHE A 115 7.77 -2.88 -7.10
C PHE A 115 6.62 -2.70 -6.10
N THR A 116 5.42 -3.08 -6.51
CA THR A 116 4.25 -3.16 -5.63
C THR A 116 3.42 -4.40 -5.96
N SER A 117 2.43 -4.72 -5.11
CA SER A 117 1.59 -5.90 -5.28
C SER A 117 0.14 -5.52 -5.59
N LEU A 118 -0.47 -6.27 -6.50
CA LEU A 118 -1.90 -6.27 -6.79
C LEU A 118 -2.53 -7.46 -6.03
N CYS A 119 -2.88 -7.26 -4.78
CA CYS A 119 -3.12 -8.34 -3.81
C CYS A 119 -4.33 -9.22 -4.13
N ASP A 120 -5.38 -8.65 -4.70
CA ASP A 120 -6.61 -9.36 -5.01
C ASP A 120 -7.35 -8.77 -6.22
N ARG A 121 -8.44 -9.43 -6.58
CA ARG A 121 -9.25 -9.09 -7.76
C ARG A 121 -10.43 -8.20 -7.39
N GLY A 122 -10.82 -7.33 -8.32
CA GLY A 122 -11.84 -6.30 -8.12
C GLY A 122 -13.27 -6.82 -7.97
N GLU A 123 -13.58 -8.01 -8.50
CA GLU A 123 -14.94 -8.56 -8.43
C GLU A 123 -15.46 -8.78 -7.01
N ARG A 124 -14.59 -8.85 -6.02
CA ARG A 124 -14.98 -8.91 -4.61
C ARG A 124 -15.60 -7.61 -4.09
N TYR A 125 -15.41 -6.52 -4.80
CA TYR A 125 -15.68 -5.15 -4.34
C TYR A 125 -16.70 -4.41 -5.18
N PHE A 126 -17.46 -5.09 -6.05
CA PHE A 126 -18.45 -4.41 -6.90
C PHE A 126 -19.46 -3.58 -6.11
N SER A 127 -19.83 -4.03 -4.91
CA SER A 127 -20.72 -3.27 -4.03
C SER A 127 -20.06 -2.06 -3.36
N CYS A 128 -18.73 -1.94 -3.45
CA CYS A 128 -17.96 -0.89 -2.78
C CYS A 128 -17.50 0.21 -3.73
N PHE A 129 -17.59 -0.02 -5.02
CA PHE A 129 -17.21 0.94 -6.06
C PHE A 129 -18.27 2.01 -6.32
#